data_3fbfe0f632e9798c0790bf1d4b0cf7f8
#
_entry.id   3fbfe0f632e9798c0790bf1d4b0cf7f8
#
_cell.length_a   1.000
_cell.length_b   1.000
_cell.length_c   1.000
_cell.angle_alpha   90.00
_cell.angle_beta   90.00
_cell.angle_gamma   90.00
#
_symmetry.space_group_name_H-M   'P 1'
#
loop_
_entity.id
_entity.type
_entity.pdbx_description
1 polymer ?
#
loop_
_entity_poly.entity_id
_entity_poly.type
_entity_poly.pdbx_seq_one_letter_code
_entity_poly.pdbx_strand_id
1 'polypeptide(L)'
;MPLISGLPAAGLELARLIAALNLAPAAPTVTVNQRLASLWFGCSFRPSGWEMPALWDPVAGNYQAADGWIRLHTNLPAHRDAALRALGCAGTRAAVAAAVRSWDAEALETAVVREGGAAAAMRSRAEWLAHPQGKAVAAEPLIHWAEQRKITLRDRPEATAARPLAGLKLLDLTRVLA
;
A
#
# COMPACT_ATOMS: atom_id res chain seq x y z
N MET A 1 -8.77 -3.96 10.87
CA MET A 1 -7.30 -4.13 10.82
C MET A 1 -6.93 -5.02 9.62
N PRO A 2 -7.02 -4.52 8.40
CA PRO A 2 -6.85 -5.36 7.19
C PRO A 2 -5.40 -5.66 6.80
N LEU A 3 -4.42 -4.93 7.35
CA LEU A 3 -3.02 -4.99 6.91
C LEU A 3 -2.26 -6.28 7.26
N ILE A 4 -2.80 -7.11 8.14
CA ILE A 4 -2.14 -8.34 8.62
C ILE A 4 -2.69 -9.60 7.92
N SER A 5 -3.76 -9.48 7.17
CA SER A 5 -4.44 -10.63 6.53
C SER A 5 -3.66 -11.25 5.37
N GLY A 6 -2.80 -10.49 4.68
CA GLY A 6 -1.96 -11.02 3.61
C GLY A 6 -0.88 -12.01 4.10
N LEU A 7 -0.30 -11.78 5.26
CA LEU A 7 0.74 -12.66 5.83
C LEU A 7 0.22 -14.07 6.17
N PRO A 8 -0.94 -14.22 6.86
CA PRO A 8 -1.55 -15.54 7.05
C PRO A 8 -1.85 -16.25 5.74
N ALA A 9 -2.40 -15.55 4.76
CA ALA A 9 -2.73 -16.15 3.46
C ALA A 9 -1.48 -16.69 2.75
N ALA A 10 -0.43 -15.90 2.64
CA ALA A 10 0.84 -16.33 2.06
C ALA A 10 1.44 -17.52 2.81
N GLY A 11 1.41 -17.50 4.14
CA GLY A 11 1.88 -18.61 4.97
C GLY A 11 1.08 -19.90 4.75
N LEU A 12 -0.25 -19.81 4.64
CA LEU A 12 -1.12 -20.96 4.37
C LEU A 12 -0.84 -21.56 2.98
N GLU A 13 -0.69 -20.73 1.96
CA GLU A 13 -0.37 -21.21 0.61
C GLU A 13 1.01 -21.88 0.57
N LEU A 14 1.98 -21.36 1.31
CA LEU A 14 3.29 -21.98 1.43
C LEU A 14 3.20 -23.34 2.14
N ALA A 15 2.42 -23.44 3.20
CA ALA A 15 2.17 -24.70 3.91
C ALA A 15 1.47 -25.74 3.00
N ARG A 16 0.50 -25.30 2.19
CA ARG A 16 -0.15 -26.14 1.18
C ARG A 16 0.81 -26.63 0.12
N LEU A 17 1.72 -25.76 -0.36
CA LEU A 17 2.75 -26.13 -1.32
C LEU A 17 3.71 -27.19 -0.75
N ILE A 18 4.16 -27.01 0.50
CA ILE A 18 5.02 -27.99 1.19
C ILE A 18 4.33 -29.35 1.28
N ALA A 19 3.04 -29.38 1.64
CA ALA A 19 2.26 -30.61 1.68
C ALA A 19 2.05 -31.23 0.29
N ALA A 20 1.70 -30.42 -0.71
CA ALA A 20 1.46 -30.89 -2.08
C ALA A 20 2.72 -31.46 -2.76
N LEU A 21 3.91 -30.98 -2.40
CA LEU A 21 5.19 -31.48 -2.87
C LEU A 21 5.77 -32.61 -1.99
N ASN A 22 5.03 -33.05 -0.96
CA ASN A 22 5.50 -34.05 0.02
C ASN A 22 6.86 -33.73 0.64
N LEU A 23 7.14 -32.44 0.89
CA LEU A 23 8.41 -31.97 1.45
C LEU A 23 8.48 -32.13 2.97
N ALA A 24 7.36 -32.41 3.63
CA ALA A 24 7.27 -32.66 5.06
C ALA A 24 6.18 -33.72 5.35
N PRO A 25 6.29 -34.46 6.48
CA PRO A 25 5.31 -35.50 6.87
C PRO A 25 3.89 -34.97 7.07
N ALA A 26 3.76 -33.67 7.40
CA ALA A 26 2.48 -32.98 7.57
C ALA A 26 2.63 -31.51 7.12
N ALA A 27 1.50 -30.88 6.79
CA ALA A 27 1.48 -29.46 6.52
C ALA A 27 1.95 -28.69 7.75
N PRO A 28 2.90 -27.73 7.61
CA PRO A 28 3.37 -26.94 8.73
C PRO A 28 2.28 -26.04 9.30
N THR A 29 2.29 -25.84 10.60
CA THR A 29 1.42 -24.88 11.28
C THR A 29 1.88 -23.47 10.94
N VAL A 30 0.96 -22.61 10.53
CA VAL A 30 1.22 -21.20 10.24
C VAL A 30 0.83 -20.36 11.44
N THR A 31 1.81 -19.66 12.00
CA THR A 31 1.61 -18.70 13.10
C THR A 31 2.08 -17.32 12.68
N VAL A 32 1.23 -16.31 12.83
CA VAL A 32 1.57 -14.91 12.54
C VAL A 32 1.57 -14.11 13.83
N ASN A 33 2.74 -13.56 14.17
CA ASN A 33 2.87 -12.64 15.28
C ASN A 33 2.37 -11.25 14.86
N GLN A 34 1.17 -10.88 15.30
CA GLN A 34 0.53 -9.62 14.96
C GLN A 34 1.37 -8.40 15.31
N ARG A 35 2.04 -8.41 16.46
CA ARG A 35 2.89 -7.29 16.90
C ARG A 35 4.08 -7.10 15.96
N LEU A 36 4.79 -8.18 15.64
CA LEU A 36 5.94 -8.11 14.73
C LEU A 36 5.52 -7.71 13.33
N ALA A 37 4.41 -8.27 12.82
CA ALA A 37 3.86 -7.89 11.54
C ALA A 37 3.49 -6.40 11.47
N SER A 38 2.90 -5.85 12.54
CA SER A 38 2.57 -4.42 12.62
C SER A 38 3.82 -3.53 12.68
N LEU A 39 4.86 -3.95 13.41
CA LEU A 39 6.13 -3.20 13.48
C LEU A 39 6.87 -3.19 12.15
N TRP A 40 6.75 -4.25 11.35
CA TRP A 40 7.36 -4.34 10.03
C TRP A 40 6.89 -3.22 9.08
N PHE A 41 5.66 -2.76 9.19
CA PHE A 41 5.14 -1.64 8.40
C PHE A 41 5.79 -0.30 8.72
N GLY A 42 6.35 -0.15 9.93
CA GLY A 42 7.05 1.06 10.31
C GLY A 42 8.44 1.16 9.70
N CYS A 43 9.19 0.09 9.70
CA CYS A 43 10.55 0.03 9.17
C CYS A 43 11.01 -1.41 9.02
N SER A 44 11.42 -1.81 7.81
CA SER A 44 11.95 -3.16 7.53
C SER A 44 13.41 -3.31 7.95
N PHE A 45 14.16 -2.21 8.01
CA PHE A 45 15.56 -2.19 8.40
C PHE A 45 15.95 -0.82 8.99
N ARG A 46 17.03 -0.80 9.74
CA ARG A 46 17.65 0.43 10.24
C ARG A 46 19.09 0.48 9.74
N PRO A 47 19.47 1.51 8.98
CA PRO A 47 20.84 1.64 8.48
C PRO A 47 21.83 1.91 9.61
N SER A 48 23.09 1.49 9.40
CA SER A 48 24.23 1.83 10.26
C SER A 48 25.31 2.46 9.39
N GLY A 49 25.84 3.62 9.83
CA GLY A 49 26.89 4.35 9.12
C GLY A 49 26.42 5.23 7.96
N TRP A 50 25.12 5.35 7.72
CA TRP A 50 24.52 6.28 6.75
C TRP A 50 23.11 6.67 7.18
N GLU A 51 22.60 7.78 6.67
CA GLU A 51 21.26 8.28 6.97
C GLU A 51 20.27 7.90 5.87
N MET A 52 19.03 7.56 6.27
CA MET A 52 17.94 7.37 5.32
C MET A 52 17.62 8.70 4.62
N PRO A 53 17.42 8.70 3.30
CA PRO A 53 16.88 9.87 2.62
C PRO A 53 15.49 10.22 3.18
N ALA A 54 15.11 11.49 3.08
CA ALA A 54 13.79 11.95 3.52
C ALA A 54 12.69 11.14 2.83
N LEU A 55 11.80 10.55 3.62
CA LEU A 55 10.69 9.72 3.12
C LEU A 55 9.64 10.53 2.38
N TRP A 56 9.54 11.84 2.68
CA TRP A 56 8.49 12.70 2.17
C TRP A 56 9.07 13.93 1.50
N ASP A 57 8.49 14.28 0.36
CA ASP A 57 8.71 15.57 -0.28
C ASP A 57 8.38 16.72 0.69
N PRO A 58 9.10 17.87 0.64
CA PRO A 58 8.88 18.99 1.56
C PRO A 58 7.45 19.52 1.61
N VAL A 59 6.70 19.43 0.51
CA VAL A 59 5.30 19.86 0.46
C VAL A 59 4.30 18.72 0.63
N ALA A 60 4.75 17.46 0.74
CA ALA A 60 3.87 16.36 1.11
C ALA A 60 3.36 16.53 2.54
N GLY A 61 2.07 16.37 2.78
CA GLY A 61 1.54 16.51 4.13
C GLY A 61 0.05 16.69 4.20
N ASN A 62 -0.42 16.87 5.43
CA ASN A 62 -1.80 17.20 5.74
C ASN A 62 -1.90 18.71 5.87
N TYR A 63 -2.94 19.29 5.27
CA TYR A 63 -3.21 20.71 5.24
C TYR A 63 -4.66 20.97 5.62
N GLN A 64 -4.88 22.08 6.35
CA GLN A 64 -6.22 22.52 6.71
C GLN A 64 -6.83 23.28 5.53
N ALA A 65 -7.93 22.77 5.01
CA ALA A 65 -8.79 23.41 4.02
C ALA A 65 -9.87 24.27 4.70
N ALA A 66 -10.75 24.88 3.93
CA ALA A 66 -11.83 25.73 4.47
C ALA A 66 -12.83 24.93 5.30
N ASP A 67 -13.13 23.70 4.90
CA ASP A 67 -14.17 22.82 5.45
C ASP A 67 -13.64 21.56 6.15
N GLY A 68 -12.32 21.36 6.18
CA GLY A 68 -11.75 20.15 6.77
C GLY A 68 -10.25 20.01 6.53
N TRP A 69 -9.80 18.82 6.28
CA TRP A 69 -8.39 18.50 6.04
C TRP A 69 -8.22 17.75 4.74
N ILE A 70 -7.09 18.00 4.06
CA ILE A 70 -6.67 17.30 2.85
C ILE A 70 -5.25 16.80 3.00
N ARG A 71 -4.97 15.59 2.50
CA ARG A 71 -3.62 15.05 2.31
C ARG A 71 -3.16 15.32 0.90
N LEU A 72 -2.02 15.96 0.72
CA LEU A 72 -1.31 16.05 -0.55
C LEU A 72 -0.17 15.03 -0.55
N HIS A 73 -0.09 14.20 -1.59
CA HIS A 73 0.96 13.21 -1.78
C HIS A 73 1.84 13.61 -2.96
N THR A 74 2.96 14.26 -2.68
CA THR A 74 3.82 14.93 -3.65
C THR A 74 5.21 14.30 -3.82
N ASN A 75 5.39 13.06 -3.35
CA ASN A 75 6.69 12.37 -3.42
C ASN A 75 7.21 12.13 -4.84
N LEU A 76 6.32 12.05 -5.84
CA LEU A 76 6.71 12.06 -7.24
C LEU A 76 6.74 13.52 -7.75
N PRO A 77 7.81 13.94 -8.47
CA PRO A 77 7.87 15.29 -9.04
C PRO A 77 6.62 15.67 -9.84
N ALA A 78 6.11 14.75 -10.67
CA ALA A 78 4.87 14.96 -11.44
C ALA A 78 3.65 15.24 -10.54
N HIS A 79 3.50 14.54 -9.41
CA HIS A 79 2.41 14.77 -8.46
C HIS A 79 2.57 16.11 -7.74
N ARG A 80 3.81 16.51 -7.41
CA ARG A 80 4.10 17.81 -6.83
C ARG A 80 3.74 18.94 -7.78
N ASP A 81 4.21 18.84 -9.02
CA ASP A 81 3.94 19.86 -10.04
C ASP A 81 2.44 20.00 -10.32
N ALA A 82 1.71 18.88 -10.36
CA ALA A 82 0.26 18.87 -10.51
C ALA A 82 -0.46 19.57 -9.33
N ALA A 83 -0.06 19.27 -8.10
CA ALA A 83 -0.63 19.93 -6.92
C ALA A 83 -0.34 21.45 -6.92
N LEU A 84 0.88 21.87 -7.29
CA LEU A 84 1.26 23.27 -7.37
C LEU A 84 0.53 24.01 -8.50
N ARG A 85 0.28 23.36 -9.66
CA ARG A 85 -0.55 23.93 -10.73
C ARG A 85 -1.97 24.15 -10.26
N ALA A 86 -2.59 23.14 -9.63
CA ALA A 86 -3.96 23.24 -9.11
C ALA A 86 -4.10 24.36 -8.08
N LEU A 87 -3.09 24.54 -7.22
CA LEU A 87 -3.09 25.56 -6.17
C LEU A 87 -2.65 26.94 -6.66
N GLY A 88 -1.94 27.03 -7.78
CA GLY A 88 -1.41 28.29 -8.30
C GLY A 88 -0.39 28.96 -7.36
N CYS A 89 0.41 28.18 -6.61
CA CYS A 89 1.31 28.72 -5.59
C CYS A 89 2.75 28.21 -5.70
N ALA A 90 3.65 28.87 -4.97
CA ALA A 90 5.04 28.42 -4.87
C ALA A 90 5.17 27.09 -4.13
N GLY A 91 6.18 26.28 -4.50
CA GLY A 91 6.45 24.95 -3.93
C GLY A 91 7.06 24.98 -2.53
N THR A 92 6.59 25.83 -1.65
CA THR A 92 6.99 25.86 -0.24
C THR A 92 5.81 25.44 0.64
N ARG A 93 6.10 24.78 1.76
CA ARG A 93 5.06 24.32 2.70
C ARG A 93 4.16 25.47 3.16
N ALA A 94 4.72 26.66 3.39
CA ALA A 94 3.96 27.84 3.83
C ALA A 94 3.01 28.34 2.74
N ALA A 95 3.47 28.44 1.49
CA ALA A 95 2.65 28.88 0.36
C ALA A 95 1.52 27.88 0.07
N VAL A 96 1.82 26.58 0.08
CA VAL A 96 0.82 25.51 -0.07
C VAL A 96 -0.21 25.57 1.06
N ALA A 97 0.22 25.71 2.32
CA ALA A 97 -0.69 25.82 3.45
C ALA A 97 -1.61 27.06 3.36
N ALA A 98 -1.10 28.19 2.89
CA ALA A 98 -1.89 29.40 2.68
C ALA A 98 -2.92 29.20 1.56
N ALA A 99 -2.52 28.65 0.42
CA ALA A 99 -3.39 28.41 -0.73
C ALA A 99 -4.50 27.39 -0.41
N VAL A 100 -4.19 26.31 0.29
CA VAL A 100 -5.17 25.26 0.64
C VAL A 100 -6.31 25.81 1.51
N ARG A 101 -6.06 26.78 2.36
CA ARG A 101 -7.08 27.37 3.27
C ARG A 101 -8.28 28.00 2.55
N SER A 102 -8.12 28.39 1.29
CA SER A 102 -9.21 28.97 0.49
C SER A 102 -9.99 27.94 -0.33
N TRP A 103 -9.64 26.66 -0.22
CA TRP A 103 -10.29 25.58 -0.95
C TRP A 103 -11.15 24.71 -0.02
N ASP A 104 -12.27 24.23 -0.53
CA ASP A 104 -12.93 23.07 0.04
C ASP A 104 -12.10 21.82 -0.25
N ALA A 105 -11.99 20.92 0.73
CA ALA A 105 -11.11 19.77 0.65
C ALA A 105 -11.43 18.85 -0.54
N GLU A 106 -12.70 18.61 -0.82
CA GLU A 106 -13.15 17.75 -1.93
C GLU A 106 -12.99 18.42 -3.30
N ALA A 107 -13.21 19.74 -3.37
CA ALA A 107 -12.96 20.52 -4.58
C ALA A 107 -11.47 20.52 -4.94
N LEU A 108 -10.60 20.69 -3.95
CA LEU A 108 -9.15 20.62 -4.15
C LEU A 108 -8.68 19.21 -4.52
N GLU A 109 -9.20 18.16 -3.87
CA GLU A 109 -8.94 16.76 -4.25
C GLU A 109 -9.21 16.57 -5.73
N THR A 110 -10.39 16.99 -6.19
CA THR A 110 -10.80 16.90 -7.60
C THR A 110 -9.86 17.68 -8.53
N ALA A 111 -9.49 18.91 -8.16
CA ALA A 111 -8.61 19.74 -8.98
C ALA A 111 -7.21 19.13 -9.13
N VAL A 112 -6.62 18.66 -8.02
CA VAL A 112 -5.29 18.01 -8.04
C VAL A 112 -5.31 16.72 -8.86
N VAL A 113 -6.35 15.90 -8.72
CA VAL A 113 -6.49 14.65 -9.50
C VAL A 113 -6.65 14.93 -10.99
N ARG A 114 -7.40 15.95 -11.38
CA ARG A 114 -7.53 16.37 -12.79
C ARG A 114 -6.21 16.81 -13.41
N GLU A 115 -5.33 17.42 -12.63
CA GLU A 115 -3.97 17.78 -13.05
C GLU A 115 -3.00 16.58 -13.09
N GLY A 116 -3.45 15.36 -12.74
CA GLY A 116 -2.63 14.15 -12.68
C GLY A 116 -1.84 14.01 -11.39
N GLY A 117 -2.24 14.72 -10.33
CA GLY A 117 -1.64 14.63 -9.01
C GLY A 117 -2.33 13.62 -8.11
N ALA A 118 -1.89 13.58 -6.84
CA ALA A 118 -2.45 12.71 -5.81
C ALA A 118 -2.79 13.51 -4.56
N ALA A 119 -4.07 13.56 -4.24
CA ALA A 119 -4.62 14.19 -3.06
C ALA A 119 -5.83 13.42 -2.54
N ALA A 120 -6.13 13.55 -1.25
CA ALA A 120 -7.34 12.98 -0.67
C ALA A 120 -7.87 13.87 0.45
N ALA A 121 -9.12 14.27 0.37
CA ALA A 121 -9.86 14.86 1.47
C ALA A 121 -9.95 13.86 2.63
N MET A 122 -9.71 14.32 3.84
CA MET A 122 -9.81 13.46 5.01
C MET A 122 -11.29 13.27 5.37
N ARG A 123 -11.70 12.03 5.40
CA ARG A 123 -13.07 11.62 5.74
C ARG A 123 -13.05 10.80 7.03
N SER A 124 -14.04 11.01 7.87
CA SER A 124 -14.32 10.10 8.97
C SER A 124 -14.71 8.72 8.41
N ARG A 125 -14.68 7.69 9.27
CA ARG A 125 -15.14 6.35 8.88
C ARG A 125 -16.59 6.35 8.36
N ALA A 126 -17.46 7.14 8.99
CA ALA A 126 -18.87 7.22 8.60
C ALA A 126 -19.03 7.85 7.21
N GLU A 127 -18.34 8.96 6.96
CA GLU A 127 -18.30 9.61 5.64
C GLU A 127 -17.71 8.70 4.56
N TRP A 128 -16.61 8.00 4.87
CA TRP A 128 -16.03 7.04 3.92
C TRP A 128 -16.99 5.92 3.57
N LEU A 129 -17.68 5.33 4.56
CA LEU A 129 -18.67 4.27 4.31
C LEU A 129 -19.90 4.77 3.53
N ALA A 130 -20.23 6.05 3.65
CA ALA A 130 -21.29 6.67 2.86
C ALA A 130 -20.84 7.06 1.44
N HIS A 131 -19.52 7.27 1.23
CA HIS A 131 -18.95 7.66 -0.04
C HIS A 131 -19.09 6.57 -1.11
N PRO A 132 -19.36 6.89 -2.40
CA PRO A 132 -19.51 5.89 -3.46
C PRO A 132 -18.32 4.92 -3.56
N GLN A 133 -17.09 5.44 -3.52
CA GLN A 133 -15.88 4.62 -3.56
C GLN A 133 -15.74 3.76 -2.30
N GLY A 134 -16.09 4.28 -1.13
CA GLY A 134 -16.08 3.51 0.12
C GLY A 134 -17.05 2.33 0.09
N LYS A 135 -18.25 2.53 -0.48
CA LYS A 135 -19.24 1.46 -0.71
C LYS A 135 -18.71 0.41 -1.69
N ALA A 136 -18.11 0.85 -2.79
CA ALA A 136 -17.53 -0.06 -3.79
C ALA A 136 -16.42 -0.92 -3.16
N VAL A 137 -15.49 -0.31 -2.44
CA VAL A 137 -14.41 -1.03 -1.75
C VAL A 137 -14.96 -1.98 -0.66
N ALA A 138 -16.01 -1.58 0.07
CA ALA A 138 -16.61 -2.44 1.08
C ALA A 138 -17.36 -3.65 0.51
N ALA A 139 -17.76 -3.61 -0.76
CA ALA A 139 -18.39 -4.72 -1.46
C ALA A 139 -17.37 -5.76 -1.98
N GLU A 140 -16.09 -5.40 -2.06
CA GLU A 140 -15.02 -6.29 -2.49
C GLU A 140 -14.54 -7.19 -1.34
N PRO A 141 -14.24 -8.46 -1.59
CA PRO A 141 -13.59 -9.29 -0.59
C PRO A 141 -12.16 -8.78 -0.33
N LEU A 142 -11.68 -8.92 0.91
CA LEU A 142 -10.32 -8.52 1.28
C LEU A 142 -9.24 -9.24 0.45
N ILE A 143 -9.50 -10.47 0.07
CA ILE A 143 -8.70 -11.29 -0.83
C ILE A 143 -9.62 -11.87 -1.89
N HIS A 144 -9.41 -11.49 -3.13
CA HIS A 144 -10.12 -12.06 -4.26
C HIS A 144 -9.32 -13.25 -4.82
N TRP A 145 -9.91 -14.43 -4.78
CA TRP A 145 -9.38 -15.62 -5.42
C TRP A 145 -9.98 -15.71 -6.82
N ALA A 146 -9.22 -15.29 -7.83
CA ALA A 146 -9.58 -15.54 -9.22
C ALA A 146 -9.54 -17.05 -9.53
N GLU A 147 -10.02 -17.47 -10.69
CA GLU A 147 -10.13 -18.89 -11.10
C GLU A 147 -8.88 -19.69 -10.73
N GLN A 148 -9.06 -20.69 -9.89
CA GLN A 148 -8.04 -21.66 -9.56
C GLN A 148 -8.00 -22.72 -10.66
N ARG A 149 -6.97 -22.67 -11.49
CA ARG A 149 -6.71 -23.76 -12.44
C ARG A 149 -6.01 -24.91 -11.72
N LYS A 150 -6.49 -26.12 -11.94
CA LYS A 150 -5.71 -27.31 -11.58
C LYS A 150 -4.45 -27.33 -12.44
N ILE A 151 -3.31 -27.20 -11.81
CA ILE A 151 -2.00 -27.34 -12.48
C ILE A 151 -1.33 -28.61 -12.00
N THR A 152 -0.64 -29.30 -12.89
CA THR A 152 0.27 -30.37 -12.49
C THR A 152 1.52 -29.72 -11.92
N LEU A 153 1.82 -30.02 -10.67
CA LEU A 153 3.09 -29.59 -10.08
C LEU A 153 4.22 -30.35 -10.82
N ARG A 154 5.17 -29.59 -11.36
CA ARG A 154 6.38 -30.16 -11.93
C ARG A 154 7.28 -30.66 -10.82
N ASP A 155 8.03 -31.72 -11.09
CA ASP A 155 9.10 -32.15 -10.19
C ASP A 155 10.04 -31.00 -9.90
N ARG A 156 10.27 -30.79 -8.61
CA ARG A 156 11.10 -29.69 -8.11
C ARG A 156 12.17 -30.26 -7.17
N PRO A 157 13.21 -30.90 -7.74
CA PRO A 157 14.22 -31.61 -6.96
C PRO A 157 15.00 -30.69 -6.00
N GLU A 158 15.04 -29.39 -6.28
CA GLU A 158 15.70 -28.39 -5.42
C GLU A 158 14.84 -27.94 -4.23
N ALA A 159 13.52 -28.23 -4.26
CA ALA A 159 12.62 -27.82 -3.20
C ALA A 159 12.78 -28.69 -1.95
N THR A 160 12.82 -28.04 -0.79
CA THR A 160 12.87 -28.69 0.53
C THR A 160 11.86 -28.04 1.46
N ALA A 161 11.54 -28.65 2.59
CA ALA A 161 10.65 -28.06 3.61
C ALA A 161 11.16 -26.68 4.09
N ALA A 162 12.48 -26.51 4.18
CA ALA A 162 13.09 -25.23 4.57
C ALA A 162 13.16 -24.22 3.39
N ARG A 163 13.12 -24.69 2.16
CA ARG A 163 13.20 -23.87 0.94
C ARG A 163 12.20 -24.34 -0.12
N PRO A 164 10.90 -24.25 0.14
CA PRO A 164 9.87 -24.84 -0.72
C PRO A 164 9.73 -24.14 -2.08
N LEU A 165 10.25 -22.94 -2.21
CA LEU A 165 10.27 -22.16 -3.46
C LEU A 165 11.59 -22.26 -4.23
N ALA A 166 12.53 -23.11 -3.78
CA ALA A 166 13.78 -23.30 -4.50
C ALA A 166 13.53 -23.75 -5.96
N GLY A 167 14.33 -23.26 -6.88
CA GLY A 167 14.18 -23.50 -8.33
C GLY A 167 13.08 -22.69 -9.02
N LEU A 168 12.26 -21.91 -8.30
CA LEU A 168 11.37 -20.94 -8.95
C LEU A 168 12.13 -19.70 -9.41
N LYS A 169 11.78 -19.26 -10.61
CA LYS A 169 12.19 -17.96 -11.14
C LYS A 169 10.99 -17.04 -11.08
N LEU A 170 11.12 -15.92 -10.38
CA LEU A 170 10.09 -14.90 -10.24
C LEU A 170 10.52 -13.66 -11.01
N LEU A 171 9.63 -13.15 -11.87
CA LEU A 171 9.79 -11.84 -12.47
C LEU A 171 8.87 -10.88 -11.74
N ASP A 172 9.46 -9.96 -11.01
CA ASP A 172 8.73 -8.90 -10.30
C ASP A 172 8.74 -7.62 -11.15
N LEU A 173 7.57 -7.20 -11.61
CA LEU A 173 7.35 -5.97 -12.36
C LEU A 173 6.63 -4.91 -11.51
N THR A 174 6.48 -5.14 -10.22
CA THR A 174 5.79 -4.21 -9.32
C THR A 174 6.60 -2.93 -9.14
N ARG A 175 5.88 -1.84 -8.89
CA ARG A 175 6.44 -0.55 -8.53
C ARG A 175 5.72 -0.06 -7.29
N VAL A 176 6.42 0.07 -6.18
CA VAL A 176 5.93 0.49 -4.85
C VAL A 176 5.05 -0.55 -4.18
N LEU A 177 3.93 -0.93 -4.78
CA LEU A 177 3.04 -1.99 -4.31
C LEU A 177 2.73 -2.96 -5.45
N ALA A 178 2.60 -4.22 -5.09
CA ALA A 178 2.17 -5.27 -6.00
C ALA A 178 0.68 -5.15 -6.31
#